data_fdaa522ea97457ec15763f43b7f68559
#
_entry.id   fdaa522ea97457ec15763f43b7f68559
#
_cell.length_a   1.000
_cell.length_b   1.000
_cell.length_c   1.000
_cell.angle_alpha   90.00
_cell.angle_beta   90.00
_cell.angle_gamma   90.00
#
_symmetry.space_group_name_H-M   'P 1'
#
loop_
_entity.id
_entity.type
_entity.pdbx_description
1 polymer ?
#
loop_
_entity_poly.entity_id
_entity_poly.type
_entity_poly.pdbx_seq_one_letter_code
_entity_poly.pdbx_strand_id
1 'polypeptide(L)'
;MTVGIALVGGLVATLVDEKDFQSFGDAAWWALVTLSTVGYGDIVPTTTAGRAVGSALIIFGVTFLSFLTATITSLFVSVDRERQQAEERMRHEAAESETRALLLQLDKRLDSIETKLDQ
;
A
#
# COMPACT_ATOMS: atom_id res chain seq x y z
N MET A 1 -12.76 8.99 4.67
CA MET A 1 -13.37 8.72 3.35
C MET A 1 -14.43 7.62 3.39
N THR A 2 -14.17 6.47 4.01
CA THR A 2 -15.10 5.32 4.08
C THR A 2 -16.46 5.68 4.69
N VAL A 3 -16.47 6.45 5.79
CA VAL A 3 -17.70 6.91 6.44
C VAL A 3 -18.52 7.83 5.51
N GLY A 4 -17.88 8.72 4.76
CA GLY A 4 -18.56 9.57 3.79
C GLY A 4 -19.25 8.77 2.68
N ILE A 5 -18.59 7.71 2.20
CA ILE A 5 -19.17 6.82 1.17
C ILE A 5 -20.33 6.00 1.75
N ALA A 6 -20.20 5.53 2.99
CA ALA A 6 -21.31 4.84 3.68
C ALA A 6 -22.52 5.75 3.86
N LEU A 7 -22.32 7.00 4.23
CA LEU A 7 -23.39 7.98 4.38
C LEU A 7 -24.07 8.30 3.04
N VAL A 8 -23.29 8.49 1.97
CA VAL A 8 -23.84 8.71 0.62
C VAL A 8 -24.57 7.47 0.13
N GLY A 9 -23.99 6.28 0.30
CA GLY A 9 -24.63 5.01 -0.06
C GLY A 9 -25.92 4.77 0.72
N GLY A 10 -25.94 5.05 2.01
CA GLY A 10 -27.13 5.00 2.85
C GLY A 10 -28.21 5.99 2.41
N LEU A 11 -27.82 7.23 2.08
CA LEU A 11 -28.75 8.23 1.56
C LEU A 11 -29.39 7.77 0.24
N VAL A 12 -28.59 7.27 -0.69
CA VAL A 12 -29.10 6.75 -1.97
C VAL A 12 -30.02 5.54 -1.72
N ALA A 13 -29.64 4.63 -0.82
CA ALA A 13 -30.46 3.47 -0.47
C ALA A 13 -31.81 3.89 0.11
N THR A 14 -31.86 4.87 1.00
CA THR A 14 -33.11 5.40 1.57
C THR A 14 -34.00 6.01 0.51
N LEU A 15 -33.45 6.73 -0.48
CA LEU A 15 -34.21 7.37 -1.54
C LEU A 15 -34.75 6.38 -2.59
N VAL A 16 -34.06 5.27 -2.80
CA VAL A 16 -34.38 4.30 -3.86
C VAL A 16 -35.19 3.13 -3.30
N ASP A 17 -35.10 2.83 -2.03
CA ASP A 17 -35.73 1.68 -1.38
C ASP A 17 -36.34 2.05 -0.01
N GLU A 18 -37.35 2.93 -0.05
CA GLU A 18 -38.10 3.37 1.12
C GLU A 18 -38.80 2.20 1.85
N LYS A 19 -39.00 1.08 1.14
CA LYS A 19 -39.69 -0.08 1.66
C LYS A 19 -38.88 -0.81 2.71
N ASP A 20 -37.58 -1.00 2.47
CA ASP A 20 -36.71 -1.78 3.32
C ASP A 20 -35.92 -0.89 4.30
N PHE A 21 -35.73 0.39 3.95
CA PHE A 21 -35.03 1.35 4.80
C PHE A 21 -36.00 2.38 5.38
N GLN A 22 -36.51 2.11 6.58
CA GLN A 22 -37.50 2.98 7.26
C GLN A 22 -36.88 4.28 7.79
N SER A 23 -35.56 4.29 8.01
CA SER A 23 -34.83 5.46 8.44
C SER A 23 -33.45 5.57 7.75
N PHE A 24 -32.95 6.81 7.66
CA PHE A 24 -31.57 7.04 7.21
C PHE A 24 -30.55 6.30 8.09
N GLY A 25 -30.85 6.13 9.39
CA GLY A 25 -30.01 5.40 10.33
C GLY A 25 -29.83 3.93 9.94
N ASP A 26 -30.92 3.27 9.55
CA ASP A 26 -30.93 1.87 9.10
C ASP A 26 -30.14 1.70 7.80
N ALA A 27 -30.36 2.60 6.85
CA ALA A 27 -29.64 2.59 5.58
C ALA A 27 -28.14 2.89 5.74
N ALA A 28 -27.78 3.82 6.60
CA ALA A 28 -26.40 4.13 6.92
C ALA A 28 -25.69 2.97 7.66
N TRP A 29 -26.38 2.35 8.59
CA TRP A 29 -25.91 1.13 9.25
C TRP A 29 -25.65 0.00 8.25
N TRP A 30 -26.66 -0.31 7.41
CA TRP A 30 -26.52 -1.31 6.37
C TRP A 30 -25.36 -1.01 5.43
N ALA A 31 -25.21 0.23 4.97
CA ALA A 31 -24.13 0.63 4.07
C ALA A 31 -22.75 0.47 4.73
N LEU A 32 -22.62 0.83 6.02
CA LEU A 32 -21.40 0.67 6.78
C LEU A 32 -21.00 -0.80 6.92
N VAL A 33 -21.95 -1.64 7.32
CA VAL A 33 -21.77 -3.08 7.50
C VAL A 33 -21.44 -3.78 6.18
N THR A 34 -22.04 -3.32 5.07
CA THR A 34 -21.78 -3.83 3.72
C THR A 34 -20.40 -3.42 3.23
N LEU A 35 -20.03 -2.15 3.37
CA LEU A 35 -18.71 -1.63 2.96
C LEU A 35 -17.57 -2.23 3.77
N SER A 36 -17.80 -2.51 5.04
CA SER A 36 -16.81 -3.19 5.91
C SER A 36 -16.73 -4.69 5.66
N THR A 37 -17.52 -5.23 4.74
CA THR A 37 -17.62 -6.66 4.39
C THR A 37 -18.04 -7.56 5.56
N VAL A 38 -18.59 -7.01 6.65
CA VAL A 38 -19.10 -7.76 7.80
C VAL A 38 -20.42 -8.45 7.46
N GLY A 39 -21.39 -7.70 6.90
CA GLY A 39 -22.64 -8.24 6.38
C GLY A 39 -23.47 -9.01 7.39
N TYR A 40 -23.89 -8.39 8.49
CA TYR A 40 -24.73 -9.08 9.50
C TYR A 40 -26.03 -9.66 8.93
N GLY A 41 -26.59 -9.05 7.85
CA GLY A 41 -27.80 -9.53 7.22
C GLY A 41 -29.08 -9.22 8.00
N ASP A 42 -29.01 -8.35 8.97
CA ASP A 42 -30.12 -7.85 9.80
C ASP A 42 -31.03 -6.91 9.00
N ILE A 43 -30.44 -6.09 8.15
CA ILE A 43 -31.12 -5.20 7.21
C ILE A 43 -30.53 -5.48 5.82
N VAL A 44 -31.39 -5.81 4.85
CA VAL A 44 -30.96 -6.08 3.46
C VAL A 44 -32.02 -5.56 2.47
N PRO A 45 -31.61 -5.01 1.31
CA PRO A 45 -32.54 -4.58 0.30
C PRO A 45 -33.22 -5.78 -0.36
N THR A 46 -34.54 -5.76 -0.43
CA THR A 46 -35.33 -6.80 -1.09
C THR A 46 -35.79 -6.38 -2.48
N THR A 47 -35.85 -5.07 -2.74
CA THR A 47 -36.23 -4.54 -4.06
C THR A 47 -35.13 -4.68 -5.09
N THR A 48 -35.49 -4.72 -6.38
CA THR A 48 -34.47 -4.78 -7.46
C THR A 48 -33.62 -3.52 -7.49
N ALA A 49 -34.18 -2.37 -7.19
CA ALA A 49 -33.48 -1.09 -7.17
C ALA A 49 -32.49 -1.05 -5.98
N GLY A 50 -32.93 -1.43 -4.78
CA GLY A 50 -32.07 -1.53 -3.59
C GLY A 50 -30.92 -2.53 -3.78
N ARG A 51 -31.18 -3.68 -4.41
CA ARG A 51 -30.14 -4.66 -4.77
C ARG A 51 -29.12 -4.12 -5.77
N ALA A 52 -29.56 -3.30 -6.74
CA ALA A 52 -28.64 -2.66 -7.68
C ALA A 52 -27.70 -1.67 -6.95
N VAL A 53 -28.25 -0.86 -6.05
CA VAL A 53 -27.45 0.04 -5.19
C VAL A 53 -26.49 -0.77 -4.31
N GLY A 54 -26.95 -1.86 -3.70
CA GLY A 54 -26.13 -2.74 -2.90
C GLY A 54 -24.97 -3.37 -3.67
N SER A 55 -25.24 -3.83 -4.89
CA SER A 55 -24.21 -4.38 -5.78
C SER A 55 -23.12 -3.34 -6.12
N ALA A 56 -23.52 -2.12 -6.44
CA ALA A 56 -22.58 -1.02 -6.68
C ALA A 56 -21.76 -0.70 -5.43
N LEU A 57 -22.39 -0.67 -4.26
CA LEU A 57 -21.73 -0.40 -2.99
C LEU A 57 -20.71 -1.48 -2.62
N ILE A 58 -21.02 -2.77 -2.87
CA ILE A 58 -20.11 -3.89 -2.65
C ILE A 58 -18.89 -3.79 -3.57
N ILE A 59 -19.10 -3.57 -4.87
CA ILE A 59 -17.98 -3.43 -5.83
C ILE A 59 -17.07 -2.27 -5.43
N PHE A 60 -17.66 -1.16 -5.05
CA PHE A 60 -16.92 0.01 -4.60
C PHE A 60 -16.14 -0.25 -3.30
N GLY A 61 -16.78 -0.90 -2.33
CA GLY A 61 -16.17 -1.26 -1.04
C GLY A 61 -14.96 -2.18 -1.20
N VAL A 62 -15.08 -3.25 -1.99
CA VAL A 62 -13.98 -4.20 -2.26
C VAL A 62 -12.82 -3.50 -2.98
N THR A 63 -13.12 -2.66 -3.97
CA THR A 63 -12.11 -1.90 -4.72
C THR A 63 -11.37 -0.93 -3.80
N PHE A 64 -12.11 -0.22 -2.94
CA PHE A 64 -11.54 0.75 -2.00
C PHE A 64 -10.64 0.08 -0.96
N LEU A 65 -11.04 -1.04 -0.38
CA LEU A 65 -10.23 -1.80 0.58
C LEU A 65 -8.95 -2.33 -0.08
N SER A 66 -9.04 -2.82 -1.31
CA SER A 66 -7.89 -3.30 -2.09
C SER A 66 -6.89 -2.16 -2.34
N PHE A 67 -7.38 -0.99 -2.72
CA PHE A 67 -6.57 0.20 -2.92
C PHE A 67 -5.89 0.66 -1.62
N LEU A 68 -6.61 0.65 -0.51
CA LEU A 68 -6.08 1.02 0.80
C LEU A 68 -4.95 0.08 1.23
N THR A 69 -5.18 -1.22 1.09
CA THR A 69 -4.17 -2.25 1.41
C THR A 69 -2.92 -2.10 0.54
N ALA A 70 -3.08 -1.89 -0.77
CA ALA A 70 -1.97 -1.67 -1.69
C ALA A 70 -1.17 -0.41 -1.32
N THR A 71 -1.85 0.68 -0.95
CA THR A 71 -1.20 1.92 -0.53
C THR A 71 -0.38 1.74 0.75
N ILE A 72 -0.94 1.08 1.76
CA ILE A 72 -0.23 0.80 3.02
C ILE A 72 0.99 -0.08 2.75
N THR A 73 0.82 -1.15 1.98
CA THR A 73 1.93 -2.06 1.62
C THR A 73 3.04 -1.31 0.87
N SER A 74 2.70 -0.41 -0.06
CA SER A 74 3.69 0.35 -0.82
C SER A 74 4.54 1.26 0.06
N LEU A 75 3.96 1.84 1.12
CA LEU A 75 4.70 2.67 2.08
C LEU A 75 5.75 1.85 2.85
N PHE A 76 5.42 0.64 3.28
CA PHE A 76 6.38 -0.24 3.96
C PHE A 76 7.50 -0.69 3.02
N VAL A 77 7.16 -1.08 1.81
CA VAL A 77 8.15 -1.53 0.80
C VAL A 77 9.10 -0.41 0.40
N SER A 78 8.63 0.84 0.33
CA SER A 78 9.50 1.98 -0.02
C SER A 78 10.57 2.23 1.04
N VAL A 79 10.23 2.14 2.32
CA VAL A 79 11.17 2.32 3.43
C VAL A 79 12.26 1.23 3.43
N ASP A 80 11.88 -0.03 3.16
CA ASP A 80 12.83 -1.12 3.11
C ASP A 80 13.78 -1.00 1.91
N ARG A 81 13.29 -0.55 0.76
CA ARG A 81 14.10 -0.31 -0.44
C ARG A 81 15.15 0.78 -0.21
N GLU A 82 14.79 1.87 0.44
CA GLU A 82 15.74 2.94 0.76
C GLU A 82 16.87 2.45 1.67
N ARG A 83 16.54 1.63 2.66
CA ARG A 83 17.54 1.03 3.56
C ARG A 83 18.48 0.08 2.82
N GLN A 84 17.94 -0.80 1.98
CA GLN A 84 18.74 -1.74 1.17
C GLN A 84 19.67 -0.98 0.22
N GLN A 85 19.19 0.04 -0.46
CA GLN A 85 20.02 0.86 -1.35
C GLN A 85 21.12 1.61 -0.59
N ALA A 86 20.85 2.08 0.61
CA ALA A 86 21.86 2.72 1.45
C ALA A 86 22.96 1.73 1.87
N GLU A 87 22.59 0.52 2.27
CA GLU A 87 23.54 -0.55 2.62
C GLU A 87 24.37 -1.00 1.41
N GLU A 88 23.75 -1.15 0.25
CA GLU A 88 24.47 -1.49 -0.99
C GLU A 88 25.49 -0.42 -1.38
N ARG A 89 25.13 0.86 -1.29
CA ARG A 89 26.05 1.97 -1.56
C ARG A 89 27.24 1.94 -0.60
N MET A 90 26.99 1.78 0.69
CA MET A 90 28.08 1.68 1.69
C MET A 90 29.01 0.51 1.43
N ARG A 91 28.47 -0.65 1.02
CA ARG A 91 29.28 -1.82 0.63
C ARG A 91 30.13 -1.54 -0.61
N HIS A 92 29.57 -0.90 -1.62
CA HIS A 92 30.29 -0.50 -2.84
C HIS A 92 31.42 0.48 -2.52
N GLU A 93 31.16 1.52 -1.75
CA GLU A 93 32.16 2.49 -1.32
C GLU A 93 33.30 1.84 -0.51
N ALA A 94 32.95 0.91 0.38
CA ALA A 94 33.96 0.15 1.15
C ALA A 94 34.83 -0.72 0.24
N ALA A 95 34.23 -1.44 -0.71
CA ALA A 95 34.96 -2.28 -1.66
C ALA A 95 35.85 -1.44 -2.62
N GLU A 96 35.37 -0.29 -3.08
CA GLU A 96 36.20 0.64 -3.87
C GLU A 96 37.38 1.18 -3.08
N SER A 97 37.17 1.56 -1.81
CA SER A 97 38.24 2.07 -0.96
C SER A 97 39.31 1.01 -0.68
N GLU A 98 38.88 -0.23 -0.44
CA GLU A 98 39.79 -1.38 -0.25
C GLU A 98 40.60 -1.68 -1.51
N THR A 99 39.90 -1.71 -2.68
CA THR A 99 40.55 -1.92 -3.99
C THR A 99 41.62 -0.84 -4.25
N ARG A 100 41.27 0.42 -3.96
CA ARG A 100 42.15 1.56 -4.14
C ARG A 100 43.36 1.48 -3.22
N ALA A 101 43.16 1.05 -1.96
CA ALA A 101 44.27 0.85 -1.01
C ALA A 101 45.20 -0.25 -1.46
N LEU A 102 44.69 -1.37 -1.99
CA LEU A 102 45.49 -2.46 -2.55
C LEU A 102 46.29 -2.02 -3.77
N LEU A 103 45.70 -1.26 -4.68
CA LEU A 103 46.40 -0.71 -5.84
C LEU A 103 47.59 0.18 -5.43
N LEU A 104 47.36 1.09 -4.49
CA LEU A 104 48.43 1.95 -3.94
C LEU A 104 49.54 1.17 -3.26
N GLN A 105 49.18 0.07 -2.62
CA GLN A 105 50.16 -0.82 -1.99
C GLN A 105 51.00 -1.61 -3.00
N LEU A 106 50.35 -2.04 -4.11
CA LEU A 106 51.06 -2.70 -5.21
C LEU A 106 52.01 -1.73 -5.93
N ASP A 107 51.55 -0.50 -6.20
CA ASP A 107 52.35 0.55 -6.81
C ASP A 107 53.63 0.81 -6.01
N LYS A 108 53.54 1.00 -4.68
CA LYS A 108 54.68 1.16 -3.80
C LYS A 108 55.61 -0.05 -3.81
N ARG A 109 55.09 -1.26 -3.95
CA ARG A 109 55.94 -2.47 -4.04
C ARG A 109 56.68 -2.55 -5.35
N LEU A 110 56.05 -2.16 -6.44
CA LEU A 110 56.67 -2.07 -7.77
C LEU A 110 57.84 -1.07 -7.75
N ASP A 111 57.62 0.14 -7.27
CA ASP A 111 58.68 1.17 -7.11
C ASP A 111 59.87 0.66 -6.28
N SER A 112 59.59 -0.07 -5.21
CA SER A 112 60.60 -0.65 -4.36
C SER A 112 61.43 -1.77 -5.05
N ILE A 113 60.83 -2.52 -5.95
CA ILE A 113 61.52 -3.56 -6.73
C ILE A 113 62.35 -2.91 -7.84
N GLU A 114 61.79 -1.92 -8.53
CA GLU A 114 62.49 -1.19 -9.57
C GLU A 114 63.76 -0.51 -9.05
N THR A 115 63.68 0.16 -7.89
CA THR A 115 64.82 0.77 -7.21
C THR A 115 65.91 -0.23 -6.81
N LYS A 116 65.53 -1.49 -6.54
CA LYS A 116 66.50 -2.57 -6.17
C LYS A 116 67.16 -3.21 -7.39
N LEU A 117 66.54 -3.14 -8.56
CA LEU A 117 67.08 -3.68 -9.80
C LEU A 117 68.07 -2.71 -10.46
N ASP A 118 67.96 -1.42 -10.16
CA ASP A 118 68.86 -0.35 -10.70
C ASP A 118 70.13 -0.18 -9.84
N GLN A 119 70.31 -0.95 -8.79
CA GLN A 119 71.53 -0.98 -7.94
C GLN A 119 72.39 -2.21 -8.24
#